data_c7019623c888944dc2fe8ff449577ea6
#
_entry.id   c7019623c888944dc2fe8ff449577ea6
#
_cell.length_a   1.000
_cell.length_b   1.000
_cell.length_c   1.000
_cell.angle_alpha   90.00
_cell.angle_beta   90.00
_cell.angle_gamma   90.00
#
_symmetry.space_group_name_H-M   'P 1'
#
loop_
_entity.id
_entity.type
_entity.pdbx_description
1 polymer ?
#
loop_
_entity_poly.entity_id
_entity_poly.type
_entity_poly.pdbx_seq_one_letter_code
_entity_poly.pdbx_strand_id
1 'polypeptide(L)'
;MRYLNPSRGRAALARLIAAWALILAWGLTLSGAARAADSLIHAKNFQDDARTAAKRRVPILVVFTSPHCPYCERVKHDYLIPMNKDPAYRNRVIIREVTIGATNPLTGFDGTATTEGAFAAAHKVFMVPTVQVFDTQGNDTGDAIVGLLIPDYYFGYLESAIDAGISIVRGK
;
A
#
# COMPACT_ATOMS: atom_id res chain seq x y z
N MET A 1 47.98 48.26 33.19
CA MET A 1 47.76 47.76 31.80
C MET A 1 47.51 46.26 31.84
N ARG A 2 46.25 45.79 31.58
CA ARG A 2 45.92 44.36 31.59
C ARG A 2 46.06 43.85 30.13
N TYR A 3 47.03 42.97 29.88
CA TYR A 3 47.22 42.28 28.63
C TYR A 3 46.07 41.29 28.44
N LEU A 4 45.19 41.53 27.45
CA LEU A 4 44.15 40.59 27.01
C LEU A 4 44.83 39.46 26.24
N ASN A 5 44.73 38.24 26.78
CA ASN A 5 45.31 37.04 26.18
C ASN A 5 44.48 36.60 24.96
N PRO A 6 44.99 36.68 23.72
CA PRO A 6 44.23 36.40 22.49
C PRO A 6 43.93 34.90 22.30
N SER A 7 44.50 34.04 23.09
CA SER A 7 44.31 32.57 22.92
C SER A 7 42.96 32.05 23.42
N ARG A 8 42.29 32.76 24.35
CA ARG A 8 40.99 32.32 24.91
C ARG A 8 39.81 32.58 23.95
N GLY A 9 39.89 33.60 23.11
CA GLY A 9 38.84 33.91 22.12
C GLY A 9 38.76 32.88 20.98
N ARG A 10 39.90 32.37 20.56
CA ARG A 10 39.96 31.40 19.42
C ARG A 10 39.42 30.03 19.81
N ALA A 11 39.62 29.61 21.06
CA ALA A 11 39.11 28.34 21.58
C ALA A 11 37.56 28.36 21.77
N ALA A 12 37.00 29.51 22.17
CA ALA A 12 35.57 29.69 22.33
C ALA A 12 34.85 29.69 20.97
N LEU A 13 35.42 30.36 19.96
CA LEU A 13 34.88 30.40 18.61
C LEU A 13 34.86 29.01 17.94
N ALA A 14 35.94 28.24 18.10
CA ALA A 14 36.06 26.87 17.60
C ALA A 14 35.02 25.92 18.20
N ARG A 15 34.72 26.07 19.50
CA ARG A 15 33.69 25.25 20.17
C ARG A 15 32.27 25.59 19.70
N LEU A 16 31.97 26.85 19.40
CA LEU A 16 30.69 27.28 18.87
C LEU A 16 30.48 26.76 17.44
N ILE A 17 31.50 26.82 16.59
CA ILE A 17 31.42 26.31 15.21
C ILE A 17 31.20 24.77 15.20
N ALA A 18 31.89 24.04 16.07
CA ALA A 18 31.72 22.60 16.21
C ALA A 18 30.33 22.21 16.70
N ALA A 19 29.71 22.96 17.59
CA ALA A 19 28.36 22.75 18.09
C ALA A 19 27.30 22.98 16.98
N TRP A 20 27.50 24.02 16.16
CA TRP A 20 26.60 24.29 15.02
C TRP A 20 26.71 23.25 13.90
N ALA A 21 27.91 22.70 13.65
CA ALA A 21 28.13 21.63 12.69
C ALA A 21 27.43 20.32 13.11
N LEU A 22 27.39 20.01 14.39
CA LEU A 22 26.69 18.82 14.90
C LEU A 22 25.15 18.95 14.82
N ILE A 23 24.60 20.14 15.03
CA ILE A 23 23.17 20.41 14.91
C ILE A 23 22.72 20.32 13.44
N LEU A 24 23.53 20.82 12.51
CA LEU A 24 23.27 20.71 11.06
C LEU A 24 23.35 19.25 10.56
N ALA A 25 24.27 18.45 11.08
CA ALA A 25 24.41 17.05 10.71
C ALA A 25 23.21 16.19 11.18
N TRP A 26 22.59 16.54 12.30
CA TRP A 26 21.40 15.82 12.82
C TRP A 26 20.10 16.20 12.09
N GLY A 27 20.04 17.39 11.51
CA GLY A 27 18.87 17.86 10.74
C GLY A 27 18.67 17.19 9.38
N LEU A 28 19.72 16.57 8.79
CA LEU A 28 19.64 15.97 7.45
C LEU A 28 19.13 14.52 7.41
N THR A 29 18.95 13.85 8.54
CA THR A 29 18.56 12.43 8.55
C THR A 29 17.05 12.15 8.60
N LEU A 30 16.21 13.18 8.70
CA LEU A 30 14.74 13.00 8.84
C LEU A 30 13.95 13.07 7.52
N SER A 31 14.58 13.24 6.38
CA SER A 31 13.85 13.48 5.11
C SER A 31 13.56 12.23 4.26
N GLY A 32 13.78 11.02 4.77
CA GLY A 32 13.68 9.77 3.98
C GLY A 32 12.34 9.01 4.02
N ALA A 33 11.41 9.38 4.90
CA ALA A 33 10.26 8.50 5.21
C ALA A 33 8.92 8.84 4.51
N ALA A 34 8.83 9.93 3.75
CA ALA A 34 7.53 10.46 3.32
C ALA A 34 7.04 9.99 1.94
N ARG A 35 7.76 9.15 1.22
CA ARG A 35 7.44 8.83 -0.18
C ARG A 35 6.79 7.46 -0.43
N ALA A 36 6.68 6.60 0.57
CA ALA A 36 6.07 5.27 0.43
C ALA A 36 4.52 5.28 0.45
N ALA A 37 3.88 6.43 0.62
CA ALA A 37 2.44 6.54 0.84
C ALA A 37 1.59 6.78 -0.42
N ASP A 38 2.21 6.97 -1.60
CA ASP A 38 1.49 7.36 -2.82
C ASP A 38 1.28 6.20 -3.82
N SER A 39 1.58 4.96 -3.44
CA SER A 39 1.31 3.77 -4.26
C SER A 39 0.67 2.67 -3.43
N LEU A 40 -0.06 1.80 -4.09
CA LEU A 40 -0.54 0.56 -3.48
C LEU A 40 0.61 -0.43 -3.29
N ILE A 41 0.46 -1.31 -2.31
CA ILE A 41 1.42 -2.38 -2.07
C ILE A 41 1.14 -3.51 -3.06
N HIS A 42 2.13 -3.87 -3.87
CA HIS A 42 2.06 -5.07 -4.69
C HIS A 42 1.99 -6.32 -3.81
N ALA A 43 1.13 -7.24 -4.21
CA ALA A 43 1.02 -8.53 -3.54
C ALA A 43 2.34 -9.31 -3.67
N LYS A 44 2.80 -9.87 -2.56
CA LYS A 44 3.98 -10.74 -2.53
C LYS A 44 3.66 -12.12 -1.95
N ASN A 45 2.78 -12.15 -0.97
CA ASN A 45 2.43 -13.37 -0.26
C ASN A 45 1.00 -13.27 0.28
N PHE A 46 0.05 -13.84 -0.45
CA PHE A 46 -1.35 -13.85 -0.03
C PHE A 46 -1.60 -14.75 1.18
N GLN A 47 -0.77 -15.76 1.45
CA GLN A 47 -0.89 -16.54 2.67
C GLN A 47 -0.60 -15.70 3.93
N ASP A 48 0.39 -14.81 3.88
CA ASP A 48 0.68 -13.87 4.97
C ASP A 48 -0.40 -12.80 5.12
N ASP A 49 -0.90 -12.27 3.99
CA ASP A 49 -2.01 -11.34 3.99
C ASP A 49 -3.28 -12.01 4.56
N ALA A 50 -3.56 -13.25 4.19
CA ALA A 50 -4.68 -14.04 4.70
C ALA A 50 -4.59 -14.27 6.22
N ARG A 51 -3.40 -14.61 6.74
CA ARG A 51 -3.18 -14.71 8.19
C ARG A 51 -3.44 -13.39 8.92
N THR A 52 -3.03 -12.29 8.31
CA THR A 52 -3.26 -10.94 8.85
C THR A 52 -4.74 -10.56 8.77
N ALA A 53 -5.39 -10.85 7.65
CA ALA A 53 -6.81 -10.62 7.41
C ALA A 53 -7.68 -11.39 8.40
N ALA A 54 -7.35 -12.67 8.63
CA ALA A 54 -8.05 -13.51 9.60
C ALA A 54 -7.98 -12.96 11.03
N LYS A 55 -6.79 -12.54 11.49
CA LYS A 55 -6.61 -11.91 12.82
C LYS A 55 -7.43 -10.62 12.96
N ARG A 56 -7.52 -9.83 11.89
CA ARG A 56 -8.26 -8.56 11.85
C ARG A 56 -9.74 -8.73 11.52
N ARG A 57 -10.15 -9.91 11.06
CA ARG A 57 -11.50 -10.23 10.58
C ARG A 57 -11.94 -9.28 9.45
N VAL A 58 -11.08 -9.12 8.46
CA VAL A 58 -11.29 -8.26 7.29
C VAL A 58 -11.03 -9.03 5.99
N PRO A 59 -11.67 -8.67 4.87
CA PRO A 59 -11.37 -9.23 3.56
C PRO A 59 -10.08 -8.64 2.96
N ILE A 60 -9.66 -9.21 1.83
CA ILE A 60 -8.54 -8.75 1.02
C ILE A 60 -9.09 -8.27 -0.32
N LEU A 61 -8.91 -7.00 -0.63
CA LEU A 61 -9.24 -6.39 -1.92
C LEU A 61 -7.99 -6.41 -2.80
N VAL A 62 -8.10 -7.02 -3.97
CA VAL A 62 -7.04 -7.05 -4.97
C VAL A 62 -7.47 -6.24 -6.19
N VAL A 63 -6.68 -5.24 -6.56
CA VAL A 63 -6.82 -4.54 -7.83
C VAL A 63 -5.84 -5.14 -8.82
N PHE A 64 -6.36 -5.63 -9.93
CA PHE A 64 -5.60 -6.11 -11.07
C PHE A 64 -5.36 -4.98 -12.05
N THR A 65 -4.10 -4.78 -12.41
CA THR A 65 -3.64 -3.68 -13.25
C THR A 65 -2.74 -4.17 -14.38
N SER A 66 -2.39 -3.30 -15.30
CA SER A 66 -1.31 -3.54 -16.27
C SER A 66 -0.48 -2.27 -16.47
N PRO A 67 0.76 -2.37 -16.96
CA PRO A 67 1.54 -1.21 -17.35
C PRO A 67 0.80 -0.34 -18.38
N HIS A 68 0.96 0.97 -18.28
CA HIS A 68 0.38 1.95 -19.21
C HIS A 68 -1.15 1.93 -19.32
N CYS A 69 -1.86 1.55 -18.25
CA CYS A 69 -3.31 1.52 -18.20
C CYS A 69 -3.87 2.80 -17.53
N PRO A 70 -4.39 3.78 -18.29
CA PRO A 70 -4.86 5.05 -17.72
C PRO A 70 -6.03 4.87 -16.74
N TYR A 71 -6.94 3.94 -17.01
CA TYR A 71 -8.06 3.64 -16.11
C TYR A 71 -7.60 2.97 -14.82
N CYS A 72 -6.54 2.17 -14.87
CA CYS A 72 -5.93 1.59 -13.66
C CYS A 72 -5.36 2.68 -12.76
N GLU A 73 -4.65 3.67 -13.36
CA GLU A 73 -4.13 4.82 -12.61
C GLU A 73 -5.27 5.63 -11.97
N ARG A 74 -6.37 5.86 -12.70
CA ARG A 74 -7.55 6.54 -12.14
C ARG A 74 -8.14 5.77 -10.97
N VAL A 75 -8.37 4.45 -11.10
CA VAL A 75 -8.90 3.63 -10.00
C VAL A 75 -7.98 3.67 -8.78
N LYS A 76 -6.67 3.62 -8.99
CA LYS A 76 -5.70 3.71 -7.89
C LYS A 76 -5.71 5.09 -7.24
N HIS A 77 -5.56 6.16 -8.02
CA HIS A 77 -5.38 7.51 -7.48
C HIS A 77 -6.67 8.15 -6.95
N ASP A 78 -7.79 7.92 -7.65
CA ASP A 78 -9.05 8.56 -7.27
C ASP A 78 -9.75 7.82 -6.11
N TYR A 79 -9.51 6.50 -5.94
CA TYR A 79 -10.24 5.68 -4.97
C TYR A 79 -9.35 4.89 -4.02
N LEU A 80 -8.51 3.96 -4.53
CA LEU A 80 -7.88 2.95 -3.67
C LEU A 80 -6.72 3.49 -2.83
N ILE A 81 -5.92 4.42 -3.33
CA ILE A 81 -4.85 5.05 -2.55
C ILE A 81 -5.41 5.92 -1.43
N PRO A 82 -6.41 6.82 -1.67
CA PRO A 82 -7.10 7.53 -0.59
C PRO A 82 -7.69 6.57 0.45
N MET A 83 -8.39 5.53 0.01
CA MET A 83 -8.96 4.51 0.88
C MET A 83 -7.88 3.80 1.73
N ASN A 84 -6.75 3.42 1.13
CA ASN A 84 -5.65 2.75 1.84
C ASN A 84 -4.96 3.65 2.87
N LYS A 85 -4.99 4.98 2.65
CA LYS A 85 -4.46 5.98 3.59
C LYS A 85 -5.40 6.28 4.75
N ASP A 86 -6.70 6.16 4.55
CA ASP A 86 -7.71 6.47 5.56
C ASP A 86 -7.68 5.43 6.70
N PRO A 87 -7.48 5.85 7.96
CA PRO A 87 -7.50 4.97 9.12
C PRO A 87 -8.80 4.15 9.25
N ALA A 88 -9.94 4.66 8.79
CA ALA A 88 -11.22 3.96 8.82
C ALA A 88 -11.17 2.64 8.02
N TYR A 89 -10.49 2.64 6.86
CA TYR A 89 -10.37 1.46 6.01
C TYR A 89 -9.32 0.46 6.48
N ARG A 90 -8.31 0.90 7.22
CA ARG A 90 -7.29 -0.02 7.75
C ARG A 90 -7.87 -1.16 8.58
N ASN A 91 -9.01 -0.93 9.21
CA ASN A 91 -9.72 -1.93 10.02
C ASN A 91 -10.90 -2.59 9.26
N ARG A 92 -11.03 -2.34 7.96
CA ARG A 92 -12.10 -2.88 7.12
C ARG A 92 -11.61 -3.76 5.99
N VAL A 93 -10.40 -3.52 5.47
CA VAL A 93 -9.88 -4.22 4.29
C VAL A 93 -8.34 -4.19 4.25
N ILE A 94 -7.73 -5.19 3.63
CA ILE A 94 -6.34 -5.17 3.17
C ILE A 94 -6.37 -4.95 1.66
N ILE A 95 -5.65 -3.93 1.15
CA ILE A 95 -5.63 -3.61 -0.28
C ILE A 95 -4.29 -4.03 -0.88
N ARG A 96 -4.32 -4.75 -2.01
CA ARG A 96 -3.13 -5.18 -2.75
C ARG A 96 -3.30 -4.92 -4.25
N GLU A 97 -2.18 -4.69 -4.93
CA GLU A 97 -2.08 -4.59 -6.38
C GLU A 97 -1.45 -5.84 -6.97
N VAL A 98 -1.98 -6.32 -8.09
CA VAL A 98 -1.44 -7.43 -8.90
C VAL A 98 -1.38 -6.98 -10.35
N THR A 99 -0.24 -7.15 -11.01
CA THR A 99 -0.08 -6.81 -12.42
C THR A 99 -0.35 -8.04 -13.30
N ILE A 100 -1.39 -7.99 -14.13
CA ILE A 100 -1.69 -9.10 -15.05
C ILE A 100 -0.53 -9.31 -16.01
N GLY A 101 -0.23 -10.57 -16.34
CA GLY A 101 0.85 -10.93 -17.26
C GLY A 101 2.27 -10.73 -16.72
N ALA A 102 2.45 -10.19 -15.51
CA ALA A 102 3.77 -10.01 -14.91
C ALA A 102 4.34 -11.33 -14.38
N THR A 103 5.67 -11.45 -14.45
CA THR A 103 6.42 -12.61 -13.95
C THR A 103 6.94 -12.41 -12.52
N ASN A 104 6.50 -11.35 -11.83
CA ASN A 104 6.86 -11.07 -10.45
C ASN A 104 6.48 -12.26 -9.55
N PRO A 105 7.39 -12.74 -8.70
CA PRO A 105 7.07 -13.82 -7.77
C PRO A 105 5.95 -13.47 -6.81
N LEU A 106 5.05 -14.41 -6.60
CA LEU A 106 3.90 -14.31 -5.70
C LEU A 106 3.69 -15.64 -4.99
N THR A 107 3.32 -15.61 -3.73
CA THR A 107 2.78 -16.79 -3.01
C THR A 107 1.27 -16.69 -2.98
N GLY A 108 0.58 -17.72 -3.44
CA GLY A 108 -0.89 -17.81 -3.40
C GLY A 108 -1.47 -17.95 -2.01
N PHE A 109 -2.80 -17.96 -1.91
CA PHE A 109 -3.52 -18.13 -0.63
C PHE A 109 -3.23 -19.49 0.02
N ASP A 110 -3.04 -20.51 -0.78
CA ASP A 110 -2.69 -21.88 -0.38
C ASP A 110 -1.19 -22.07 -0.03
N GLY A 111 -0.38 -21.02 -0.16
CA GLY A 111 1.06 -21.07 0.04
C GLY A 111 1.86 -21.53 -1.18
N THR A 112 1.22 -21.83 -2.32
CA THR A 112 1.89 -22.24 -3.54
C THR A 112 2.67 -21.07 -4.17
N ALA A 113 3.90 -21.32 -4.59
CA ALA A 113 4.69 -20.35 -5.35
C ALA A 113 4.11 -20.18 -6.75
N THR A 114 3.88 -18.93 -7.16
CA THR A 114 3.30 -18.56 -8.45
C THR A 114 3.87 -17.23 -8.93
N THR A 115 3.26 -16.63 -9.94
CA THR A 115 3.55 -15.25 -10.38
C THR A 115 2.27 -14.42 -10.37
N GLU A 116 2.40 -13.08 -10.35
CA GLU A 116 1.25 -12.18 -10.44
C GLU A 116 0.37 -12.50 -11.66
N GLY A 117 1.00 -12.72 -12.83
CA GLY A 117 0.28 -13.05 -14.06
C GLY A 117 -0.43 -14.40 -14.00
N ALA A 118 0.20 -15.44 -13.44
CA ALA A 118 -0.40 -16.76 -13.29
C ALA A 118 -1.55 -16.73 -12.27
N PHE A 119 -1.40 -15.95 -11.17
CA PHE A 119 -2.46 -15.73 -10.20
C PHE A 119 -3.68 -15.06 -10.84
N ALA A 120 -3.46 -13.98 -11.60
CA ALA A 120 -4.54 -13.29 -12.31
C ALA A 120 -5.27 -14.23 -13.29
N ALA A 121 -4.53 -15.05 -14.05
CA ALA A 121 -5.10 -16.02 -14.98
C ALA A 121 -5.91 -17.11 -14.26
N ALA A 122 -5.44 -17.62 -13.11
CA ALA A 122 -6.16 -18.59 -12.29
C ALA A 122 -7.52 -18.04 -11.79
N HIS A 123 -7.58 -16.74 -11.49
CA HIS A 123 -8.82 -16.03 -11.14
C HIS A 123 -9.59 -15.48 -12.36
N LYS A 124 -9.23 -15.89 -13.59
CA LYS A 124 -9.88 -15.53 -14.85
C LYS A 124 -9.93 -14.01 -15.10
N VAL A 125 -8.94 -13.27 -14.60
CA VAL A 125 -8.82 -11.83 -14.81
C VAL A 125 -8.01 -11.57 -16.06
N PHE A 126 -8.68 -11.12 -17.12
CA PHE A 126 -8.10 -10.82 -18.45
C PHE A 126 -8.29 -9.36 -18.86
N MET A 127 -9.05 -8.59 -18.10
CA MET A 127 -9.28 -7.15 -18.33
C MET A 127 -8.84 -6.33 -17.11
N VAL A 128 -8.45 -5.10 -17.35
CA VAL A 128 -8.01 -4.17 -16.29
C VAL A 128 -8.58 -2.76 -16.50
N PRO A 129 -8.80 -1.99 -15.42
CA PRO A 129 -8.71 -2.43 -14.03
C PRO A 129 -9.80 -3.46 -13.70
N THR A 130 -9.48 -4.44 -12.89
CA THR A 130 -10.47 -5.31 -12.25
C THR A 130 -10.21 -5.29 -10.75
N VAL A 131 -11.25 -5.14 -9.95
CA VAL A 131 -11.18 -5.25 -8.49
C VAL A 131 -11.95 -6.49 -8.06
N GLN A 132 -11.29 -7.35 -7.29
CA GLN A 132 -11.88 -8.54 -6.69
C GLN A 132 -11.65 -8.53 -5.19
N VAL A 133 -12.65 -8.92 -4.42
CA VAL A 133 -12.54 -9.05 -2.97
C VAL A 133 -12.54 -10.53 -2.59
N PHE A 134 -11.58 -10.91 -1.77
CA PHE A 134 -11.35 -12.29 -1.32
C PHE A 134 -11.59 -12.43 0.18
N ASP A 135 -12.05 -13.60 0.58
CA ASP A 135 -12.03 -13.99 1.98
C ASP A 135 -10.62 -14.41 2.44
N THR A 136 -10.48 -14.89 3.65
CA THR A 136 -9.19 -15.32 4.23
C THR A 136 -8.71 -16.68 3.71
N GLN A 137 -9.48 -17.38 2.91
CA GLN A 137 -9.13 -18.63 2.24
C GLN A 137 -8.82 -18.43 0.75
N GLY A 138 -9.05 -17.21 0.22
CA GLY A 138 -8.84 -16.88 -1.19
C GLY A 138 -10.07 -17.17 -2.05
N ASN A 139 -11.24 -17.37 -1.46
CA ASN A 139 -12.48 -17.45 -2.21
C ASN A 139 -13.00 -16.06 -2.54
N ASP A 140 -13.62 -15.91 -3.71
CA ASP A 140 -14.30 -14.68 -4.11
C ASP A 140 -15.49 -14.41 -3.17
N THR A 141 -15.65 -13.17 -2.72
CA THR A 141 -16.75 -12.78 -1.81
C THR A 141 -17.93 -12.15 -2.55
N GLY A 142 -17.86 -12.04 -3.86
CA GLY A 142 -18.87 -11.47 -4.73
C GLY A 142 -18.32 -11.27 -6.15
N ASP A 143 -19.10 -10.58 -6.98
CA ASP A 143 -18.73 -10.31 -8.36
C ASP A 143 -17.57 -9.33 -8.46
N ALA A 144 -16.70 -9.54 -9.44
CA ALA A 144 -15.61 -8.63 -9.76
C ALA A 144 -16.12 -7.29 -10.31
N ILE A 145 -15.52 -6.19 -9.91
CA ILE A 145 -15.75 -4.87 -10.49
C ILE A 145 -14.79 -4.71 -11.67
N VAL A 146 -15.31 -4.82 -12.90
CA VAL A 146 -14.50 -4.79 -14.12
C VAL A 146 -14.59 -3.42 -14.78
N GLY A 147 -13.44 -2.80 -15.04
CA GLY A 147 -13.35 -1.47 -15.65
C GLY A 147 -13.67 -0.32 -14.71
N LEU A 148 -13.75 0.88 -15.26
CA LEU A 148 -14.21 2.11 -14.59
C LEU A 148 -15.41 2.66 -15.36
N LEU A 149 -16.52 1.92 -15.33
CA LEU A 149 -17.68 2.21 -16.19
C LEU A 149 -18.44 3.46 -15.78
N ILE A 150 -18.71 3.64 -14.47
CA ILE A 150 -19.49 4.75 -13.94
C ILE A 150 -18.70 5.38 -12.78
N PRO A 151 -17.82 6.36 -13.05
CA PRO A 151 -16.93 6.93 -12.04
C PRO A 151 -17.67 7.47 -10.81
N ASP A 152 -18.80 8.14 -10.99
CA ASP A 152 -19.56 8.76 -9.89
C ASP A 152 -20.10 7.74 -8.89
N TYR A 153 -20.31 6.49 -9.30
CA TYR A 153 -20.80 5.40 -8.46
C TYR A 153 -19.71 4.40 -8.06
N TYR A 154 -18.49 4.55 -8.60
CA TYR A 154 -17.44 3.56 -8.43
C TYR A 154 -17.07 3.33 -6.97
N PHE A 155 -17.01 4.41 -6.19
CA PHE A 155 -16.76 4.32 -4.76
C PHE A 155 -17.83 3.47 -4.04
N GLY A 156 -19.10 3.64 -4.40
CA GLY A 156 -20.20 2.84 -3.85
C GLY A 156 -20.08 1.34 -4.18
N TYR A 157 -19.59 0.99 -5.37
CA TYR A 157 -19.33 -0.40 -5.72
C TYR A 157 -18.20 -1.00 -4.88
N LEU A 158 -17.11 -0.24 -4.65
CA LEU A 158 -16.02 -0.67 -3.77
C LEU A 158 -16.51 -0.89 -2.34
N GLU A 159 -17.30 0.04 -1.79
CA GLU A 159 -17.89 -0.08 -0.46
C GLU A 159 -18.75 -1.33 -0.34
N SER A 160 -19.64 -1.55 -1.29
CA SER A 160 -20.53 -2.71 -1.31
C SER A 160 -19.76 -4.03 -1.36
N ALA A 161 -18.72 -4.11 -2.18
CA ALA A 161 -17.87 -5.29 -2.29
C ALA A 161 -17.10 -5.56 -0.98
N ILE A 162 -16.56 -4.51 -0.34
CA ILE A 162 -15.87 -4.61 0.95
C ILE A 162 -16.84 -5.07 2.03
N ASP A 163 -18.06 -4.52 2.09
CA ASP A 163 -19.06 -4.89 3.10
C ASP A 163 -19.54 -6.33 2.93
N ALA A 164 -19.71 -6.80 1.69
CA ALA A 164 -19.99 -8.20 1.40
C ALA A 164 -18.86 -9.10 1.92
N GLY A 165 -17.60 -8.75 1.62
CA GLY A 165 -16.44 -9.48 2.12
C GLY A 165 -16.35 -9.50 3.64
N ILE A 166 -16.62 -8.35 4.31
CA ILE A 166 -16.66 -8.26 5.78
C ILE A 166 -17.74 -9.20 6.35
N SER A 167 -18.92 -9.24 5.74
CA SER A 167 -20.01 -10.10 6.17
C SER A 167 -19.62 -11.56 6.12
N ILE A 168 -18.98 -12.00 5.04
CA ILE A 168 -18.50 -13.38 4.88
C ILE A 168 -17.41 -13.71 5.92
N VAL A 169 -16.37 -12.87 6.03
CA VAL A 169 -15.24 -13.12 6.95
C VAL A 169 -15.67 -13.10 8.41
N ARG A 170 -16.72 -12.38 8.76
CA ARG A 170 -17.25 -12.31 10.13
C ARG A 170 -18.36 -13.34 10.43
N GLY A 171 -18.80 -14.09 9.41
CA GLY A 171 -19.84 -15.10 9.57
C GLY A 171 -21.22 -14.48 9.87
N LYS A 172 -21.54 -13.38 9.20
CA LYS A 172 -22.84 -12.70 9.34
C LYS A 172 -23.65 -12.88 8.09
#